data_33e00fb062c5ca7ac9f578ed222c441f
#
_entry.id   33e00fb062c5ca7ac9f578ed222c441f
#
_cell.length_a   1.000
_cell.length_b   1.000
_cell.length_c   1.000
_cell.angle_alpha   90.00
_cell.angle_beta   90.00
_cell.angle_gamma   90.00
#
_symmetry.space_group_name_H-M   'P 1'
#
loop_
_entity.id
_entity.type
_entity.pdbx_description
1 polymer ?
#
loop_
_entity_poly.entity_id
_entity_poly.type
_entity_poly.pdbx_seq_one_letter_code
_entity_poly.pdbx_strand_id
1 'polypeptide(L)'
;MKKILLILLMIFAVGALAACSSEDDVLRVGMDLSYPPFETVDDEGKPTGISVTLAEEFGKFLGREVEIVDLPFGTLITELNSNTIDVIIGSMSITEERALSVDFSDPYFNFPLVSLVNKEFFDANNIETKDDVFELEGVRFVGPKTFAPLDIARDLANNPVIREVDDVNAAVLEVVSGTSDVFLMSISNAAGHHLANPTTTEILLDPVVLSPIGMAFRKGNEDLVEKANEFIAGLESEGVYDILRNLYNDDIAANIPGETLNVYLQEIIDEE
;
A
#
# COMPACT_ATOMS: atom_id res chain seq x y z
N MET A 1 -23.84 15.78 -60.18
CA MET A 1 -22.80 14.80 -59.76
C MET A 1 -21.65 15.44 -58.96
N LYS A 2 -21.04 16.56 -59.37
CA LYS A 2 -19.93 17.21 -58.64
C LYS A 2 -20.32 17.70 -57.21
N LYS A 3 -21.59 18.16 -56.98
CA LYS A 3 -22.04 18.63 -55.67
C LYS A 3 -22.31 17.48 -54.66
N ILE A 4 -22.70 16.31 -55.15
CA ILE A 4 -22.94 15.10 -54.32
C ILE A 4 -21.58 14.50 -53.88
N LEU A 5 -20.57 14.56 -54.75
CA LEU A 5 -19.22 14.08 -54.44
C LEU A 5 -18.54 14.93 -53.36
N LEU A 6 -18.80 16.25 -53.30
CA LEU A 6 -18.29 17.16 -52.27
C LEU A 6 -18.94 16.94 -50.92
N ILE A 7 -20.23 16.59 -50.85
CA ILE A 7 -20.94 16.29 -49.62
C ILE A 7 -20.46 14.94 -49.05
N LEU A 8 -20.23 13.93 -49.89
CA LEU A 8 -19.67 12.65 -49.46
C LEU A 8 -18.23 12.79 -48.90
N LEU A 9 -17.40 13.68 -49.47
CA LEU A 9 -16.04 13.95 -48.99
C LEU A 9 -16.05 14.68 -47.64
N MET A 10 -17.01 15.58 -47.39
CA MET A 10 -17.14 16.26 -46.09
C MET A 10 -17.64 15.31 -44.96
N ILE A 11 -18.51 14.34 -45.27
CA ILE A 11 -18.97 13.36 -44.28
C ILE A 11 -17.85 12.38 -43.91
N PHE A 12 -16.94 12.07 -44.86
CA PHE A 12 -15.78 11.22 -44.57
C PHE A 12 -14.69 11.93 -43.75
N ALA A 13 -14.56 13.26 -43.88
CA ALA A 13 -13.61 14.06 -43.10
C ALA A 13 -14.03 14.26 -41.61
N VAL A 14 -15.35 14.24 -41.33
CA VAL A 14 -15.86 14.34 -39.94
C VAL A 14 -15.79 13.00 -39.18
N GLY A 15 -15.79 11.86 -39.90
CA GLY A 15 -15.64 10.52 -39.30
C GLY A 15 -14.19 10.16 -38.94
N ALA A 16 -13.19 10.86 -39.49
CA ALA A 16 -11.77 10.57 -39.20
C ALA A 16 -11.21 11.29 -37.96
N LEU A 17 -11.99 12.16 -37.32
CA LEU A 17 -11.61 12.87 -36.10
C LEU A 17 -12.02 12.15 -34.80
N ALA A 18 -12.68 10.98 -34.87
CA ALA A 18 -13.20 10.25 -33.74
C ALA A 18 -12.44 8.95 -33.41
N ALA A 19 -11.25 8.74 -33.92
CA ALA A 19 -10.48 7.50 -33.68
C ALA A 19 -8.97 7.74 -33.58
N CYS A 20 -8.59 8.65 -32.69
CA CYS A 20 -7.24 8.68 -32.15
C CYS A 20 -7.42 8.93 -30.62
N SER A 21 -7.80 7.91 -29.88
CA SER A 21 -7.29 7.83 -28.51
C SER A 21 -5.80 7.53 -28.69
N SER A 22 -4.96 8.52 -28.42
CA SER A 22 -3.51 8.30 -28.37
C SER A 22 -3.21 7.32 -27.23
N GLU A 23 -2.15 6.53 -27.33
CA GLU A 23 -1.64 5.72 -26.21
C GLU A 23 -1.43 6.59 -24.94
N ASP A 24 -1.32 7.91 -25.11
CA ASP A 24 -1.20 8.91 -24.05
C ASP A 24 -2.51 9.16 -23.27
N ASP A 25 -3.68 8.70 -23.77
CA ASP A 25 -4.98 8.93 -23.11
C ASP A 25 -5.29 7.90 -22.01
N VAL A 26 -4.56 6.79 -21.91
CA VAL A 26 -4.74 5.74 -20.91
C VAL A 26 -3.56 5.71 -19.94
N LEU A 27 -3.83 5.77 -18.65
CA LEU A 27 -2.85 5.59 -17.58
C LEU A 27 -2.88 4.12 -17.11
N ARG A 28 -1.84 3.36 -17.42
CA ARG A 28 -1.71 1.97 -16.99
C ARG A 28 -1.10 1.94 -15.58
N VAL A 29 -1.91 1.53 -14.61
CA VAL A 29 -1.54 1.50 -13.20
C VAL A 29 -1.29 0.06 -12.77
N GLY A 30 -0.05 -0.25 -12.39
CA GLY A 30 0.31 -1.57 -11.87
C GLY A 30 0.05 -1.70 -10.39
N MET A 31 -0.58 -2.81 -9.98
CA MET A 31 -0.77 -3.19 -8.57
C MET A 31 -0.95 -4.71 -8.45
N ASP A 32 -0.77 -5.24 -7.23
CA ASP A 32 -1.02 -6.64 -6.90
C ASP A 32 -2.36 -6.74 -6.17
N LEU A 33 -3.39 -7.27 -6.83
CA LEU A 33 -4.77 -7.30 -6.33
C LEU A 33 -5.01 -8.35 -5.22
N SER A 34 -3.99 -8.61 -4.40
CA SER A 34 -4.06 -9.60 -3.31
C SER A 34 -3.96 -8.98 -1.89
N TYR A 35 -4.11 -7.66 -1.76
CA TYR A 35 -3.91 -6.93 -0.49
C TYR A 35 -5.15 -6.11 -0.06
N PRO A 36 -6.28 -6.74 0.34
CA PRO A 36 -7.46 -6.04 0.83
C PRO A 36 -7.16 -5.32 2.17
N PRO A 37 -7.80 -4.15 2.46
CA PRO A 37 -8.78 -3.44 1.63
C PRO A 37 -8.15 -2.47 0.61
N PHE A 38 -6.82 -2.50 0.43
CA PHE A 38 -6.12 -1.54 -0.42
C PHE A 38 -6.26 -1.84 -1.91
N GLU A 39 -5.84 -3.00 -2.36
CA GLU A 39 -5.96 -3.48 -3.73
C GLU A 39 -6.45 -4.93 -3.75
N THR A 40 -7.61 -5.16 -4.36
CA THR A 40 -8.26 -6.48 -4.43
C THR A 40 -9.20 -6.55 -5.61
N VAL A 41 -9.94 -7.64 -5.71
CA VAL A 41 -11.05 -7.80 -6.66
C VAL A 41 -12.37 -7.99 -5.92
N ASP A 42 -13.44 -7.50 -6.51
CA ASP A 42 -14.79 -7.76 -6.03
C ASP A 42 -15.29 -9.17 -6.40
N ASP A 43 -16.53 -9.51 -6.03
CA ASP A 43 -17.16 -10.79 -6.33
C ASP A 43 -17.30 -11.08 -7.83
N GLU A 44 -17.22 -10.07 -8.68
CA GLU A 44 -17.28 -10.16 -10.14
C GLU A 44 -15.89 -10.26 -10.77
N GLY A 45 -14.83 -10.18 -9.95
CA GLY A 45 -13.42 -10.20 -10.38
C GLY A 45 -12.92 -8.86 -10.91
N LYS A 46 -13.63 -7.75 -10.63
CA LYS A 46 -13.23 -6.40 -11.03
C LYS A 46 -12.30 -5.80 -9.96
N PRO A 47 -11.22 -5.10 -10.36
CA PRO A 47 -10.36 -4.39 -9.42
C PRO A 47 -11.16 -3.41 -8.54
N THR A 48 -10.89 -3.44 -7.23
CA THR A 48 -11.49 -2.57 -6.21
C THR A 48 -10.55 -2.36 -5.05
N GLY A 49 -10.84 -1.38 -4.20
CA GLY A 49 -10.07 -1.07 -3.00
C GLY A 49 -9.54 0.36 -2.98
N ILE A 50 -8.91 0.72 -1.87
CA ILE A 50 -8.41 2.08 -1.58
C ILE A 50 -7.46 2.56 -2.68
N SER A 51 -6.47 1.74 -3.05
CA SER A 51 -5.47 2.07 -4.08
C SER A 51 -6.08 2.16 -5.48
N VAL A 52 -7.09 1.33 -5.78
CA VAL A 52 -7.83 1.40 -7.05
C VAL A 52 -8.59 2.72 -7.16
N THR A 53 -9.33 3.10 -6.10
CA THR A 53 -10.04 4.39 -6.06
C THR A 53 -9.07 5.57 -6.16
N LEU A 54 -7.93 5.52 -5.46
CA LEU A 54 -6.90 6.55 -5.55
C LEU A 54 -6.33 6.66 -6.96
N ALA A 55 -6.09 5.55 -7.65
CA ALA A 55 -5.63 5.52 -9.03
C ALA A 55 -6.67 6.13 -9.99
N GLU A 56 -7.96 5.83 -9.80
CA GLU A 56 -9.05 6.43 -10.57
C GLU A 56 -9.14 7.95 -10.38
N GLU A 57 -8.98 8.45 -9.14
CA GLU A 57 -8.94 9.88 -8.85
C GLU A 57 -7.70 10.56 -9.44
N PHE A 58 -6.54 9.91 -9.40
CA PHE A 58 -5.33 10.42 -10.07
C PHE A 58 -5.51 10.48 -11.60
N GLY A 59 -6.12 9.46 -12.22
CA GLY A 59 -6.46 9.49 -13.64
C GLY A 59 -7.40 10.64 -13.98
N LYS A 60 -8.43 10.90 -13.17
CA LYS A 60 -9.33 12.06 -13.33
C LYS A 60 -8.56 13.38 -13.23
N PHE A 61 -7.65 13.50 -12.28
CA PHE A 61 -6.78 14.69 -12.14
C PHE A 61 -5.93 14.93 -13.39
N LEU A 62 -5.39 13.86 -14.00
CA LEU A 62 -4.61 13.92 -15.23
C LEU A 62 -5.48 14.08 -16.49
N GLY A 63 -6.81 13.87 -16.42
CA GLY A 63 -7.70 13.81 -17.58
C GLY A 63 -7.47 12.56 -18.44
N ARG A 64 -7.01 11.45 -17.87
CA ARG A 64 -6.70 10.17 -18.53
C ARG A 64 -7.63 9.06 -18.02
N GLU A 65 -7.96 8.11 -18.91
CA GLU A 65 -8.60 6.86 -18.49
C GLU A 65 -7.60 5.98 -17.72
N VAL A 66 -8.09 5.22 -16.74
CA VAL A 66 -7.23 4.33 -15.92
C VAL A 66 -7.45 2.89 -16.34
N GLU A 67 -6.36 2.19 -16.61
CA GLU A 67 -6.31 0.74 -16.78
C GLU A 67 -5.52 0.13 -15.61
N ILE A 68 -6.20 -0.67 -14.76
CA ILE A 68 -5.54 -1.40 -13.69
C ILE A 68 -4.92 -2.67 -14.28
N VAL A 69 -3.61 -2.83 -14.09
CA VAL A 69 -2.84 -4.00 -14.53
C VAL A 69 -2.45 -4.82 -13.31
N ASP A 70 -3.10 -5.98 -13.14
CA ASP A 70 -2.82 -6.92 -12.06
C ASP A 70 -1.51 -7.66 -12.30
N LEU A 71 -0.55 -7.48 -11.41
CA LEU A 71 0.81 -8.01 -11.52
C LEU A 71 1.32 -8.43 -10.15
N PRO A 72 2.07 -9.54 -10.03
CA PRO A 72 2.72 -9.89 -8.77
C PRO A 72 3.59 -8.76 -8.25
N PHE A 73 3.49 -8.41 -6.96
CA PHE A 73 4.18 -7.28 -6.34
C PHE A 73 5.68 -7.25 -6.66
N GLY A 74 6.35 -8.40 -6.63
CA GLY A 74 7.79 -8.52 -6.91
C GLY A 74 8.19 -8.20 -8.35
N THR A 75 7.24 -8.11 -9.29
CA THR A 75 7.50 -7.80 -10.70
C THR A 75 7.21 -6.35 -11.07
N LEU A 76 6.47 -5.60 -10.22
CA LEU A 76 5.96 -4.25 -10.53
C LEU A 76 7.05 -3.29 -11.03
N ILE A 77 8.20 -3.23 -10.34
CA ILE A 77 9.32 -2.35 -10.74
C ILE A 77 9.91 -2.76 -12.10
N THR A 78 9.98 -4.07 -12.36
CA THR A 78 10.45 -4.57 -13.67
C THR A 78 9.49 -4.20 -14.79
N GLU A 79 8.19 -4.37 -14.57
CA GLU A 79 7.14 -4.05 -15.54
C GLU A 79 7.02 -2.53 -15.76
N LEU A 80 7.22 -1.72 -14.71
CA LEU A 80 7.33 -0.27 -14.82
C LEU A 80 8.51 0.13 -15.73
N ASN A 81 9.68 -0.45 -15.49
CA ASN A 81 10.88 -0.13 -16.27
C ASN A 81 10.85 -0.67 -17.71
N SER A 82 10.01 -1.68 -18.01
CA SER A 82 9.80 -2.22 -19.36
C SER A 82 8.71 -1.48 -20.15
N ASN A 83 8.07 -0.44 -19.58
CA ASN A 83 6.93 0.28 -20.14
C ASN A 83 5.62 -0.54 -20.27
N THR A 84 5.47 -1.63 -19.57
CA THR A 84 4.21 -2.37 -19.48
C THR A 84 3.16 -1.56 -18.71
N ILE A 85 3.60 -0.83 -17.68
CA ILE A 85 2.79 0.09 -16.87
C ILE A 85 3.45 1.47 -16.82
N ASP A 86 2.67 2.50 -16.48
CA ASP A 86 3.12 3.90 -16.45
C ASP A 86 3.44 4.37 -15.02
N VAL A 87 2.74 3.81 -14.03
CA VAL A 87 2.87 4.12 -12.61
C VAL A 87 2.52 2.89 -11.76
N ILE A 88 3.12 2.79 -10.59
CA ILE A 88 2.72 1.84 -9.54
C ILE A 88 1.96 2.62 -8.46
N ILE A 89 0.69 2.25 -8.22
CA ILE A 89 -0.14 2.74 -7.11
C ILE A 89 -0.70 1.50 -6.42
N GLY A 90 0.03 0.97 -5.41
CA GLY A 90 -0.29 -0.34 -4.84
C GLY A 90 0.55 -0.63 -3.60
N SER A 91 0.32 0.10 -2.52
CA SER A 91 0.92 -0.14 -1.20
C SER A 91 2.46 -0.28 -1.20
N MET A 92 3.14 0.37 -2.16
CA MET A 92 4.58 0.28 -2.31
C MET A 92 5.30 1.25 -1.37
N SER A 93 6.00 0.71 -0.37
CA SER A 93 6.84 1.51 0.53
C SER A 93 7.96 2.20 -0.20
N ILE A 94 8.19 3.47 0.13
CA ILE A 94 9.35 4.24 -0.29
C ILE A 94 10.56 3.72 0.49
N THR A 95 11.55 3.16 -0.20
CA THR A 95 12.82 2.71 0.40
C THR A 95 14.00 3.19 -0.43
N GLU A 96 15.16 3.37 0.21
CA GLU A 96 16.39 3.75 -0.47
C GLU A 96 16.75 2.74 -1.58
N GLU A 97 16.59 1.44 -1.33
CA GLU A 97 16.87 0.40 -2.31
C GLU A 97 16.00 0.54 -3.56
N ARG A 98 14.68 0.71 -3.39
CA ARG A 98 13.75 0.90 -4.52
C ARG A 98 14.00 2.20 -5.25
N ALA A 99 14.35 3.27 -4.51
CA ALA A 99 14.67 4.56 -5.05
C ALA A 99 15.93 4.56 -5.96
N LEU A 100 16.76 3.54 -5.93
CA LEU A 100 17.81 3.33 -6.94
C LEU A 100 17.25 2.98 -8.32
N SER A 101 16.06 2.37 -8.38
CA SER A 101 15.48 1.80 -9.60
C SER A 101 14.27 2.58 -10.14
N VAL A 102 13.59 3.38 -9.31
CA VAL A 102 12.40 4.16 -9.64
C VAL A 102 12.47 5.55 -9.00
N ASP A 103 11.65 6.49 -9.47
CA ASP A 103 11.40 7.75 -8.79
C ASP A 103 10.06 7.65 -8.05
N PHE A 104 10.00 8.16 -6.82
CA PHE A 104 8.80 8.18 -6.01
C PHE A 104 8.17 9.57 -5.97
N SER A 105 6.85 9.61 -5.81
CA SER A 105 6.14 10.80 -5.33
C SER A 105 6.43 11.05 -3.84
N ASP A 106 5.92 12.16 -3.34
CA ASP A 106 5.70 12.35 -1.91
C ASP A 106 4.79 11.23 -1.37
N PRO A 107 4.87 10.89 -0.07
CA PRO A 107 4.02 9.86 0.51
C PRO A 107 2.55 10.30 0.55
N TYR A 108 1.63 9.38 0.24
CA TYR A 108 0.19 9.60 0.36
C TYR A 108 -0.46 8.79 1.47
N PHE A 109 0.23 7.78 2.00
CA PHE A 109 -0.08 7.03 3.22
C PHE A 109 1.20 6.74 4.00
N ASN A 110 1.05 6.55 5.31
CA ASN A 110 2.04 5.95 6.19
C ASN A 110 1.49 4.64 6.76
N PHE A 111 2.08 3.51 6.39
CA PHE A 111 1.64 2.22 6.89
C PHE A 111 2.30 1.93 8.24
N PRO A 112 1.51 1.82 9.34
CA PRO A 112 2.04 1.47 10.64
C PRO A 112 2.62 0.05 10.63
N LEU A 113 3.88 -0.08 11.05
CA LEU A 113 4.48 -1.34 11.46
C LEU A 113 4.19 -1.51 12.94
N VAL A 114 3.52 -2.61 13.30
CA VAL A 114 3.05 -2.89 14.65
C VAL A 114 3.55 -4.25 15.13
N SER A 115 3.30 -4.57 16.41
CA SER A 115 3.73 -5.82 17.02
C SER A 115 2.57 -6.80 17.16
N LEU A 116 2.67 -7.96 16.49
CA LEU A 116 1.88 -9.16 16.84
C LEU A 116 2.64 -9.89 17.94
N VAL A 117 2.03 -10.02 19.12
CA VAL A 117 2.69 -10.51 20.34
C VAL A 117 2.05 -11.82 20.79
N ASN A 118 2.86 -12.77 21.28
CA ASN A 118 2.34 -13.96 21.96
C ASN A 118 1.58 -13.55 23.23
N LYS A 119 0.36 -14.05 23.41
CA LYS A 119 -0.51 -13.63 24.51
C LYS A 119 0.02 -14.00 25.89
N GLU A 120 0.62 -15.17 26.06
CA GLU A 120 1.20 -15.58 27.33
C GLU A 120 2.38 -14.68 27.71
N PHE A 121 3.25 -14.35 26.74
CA PHE A 121 4.35 -13.41 26.93
C PHE A 121 3.82 -12.00 27.28
N PHE A 122 2.79 -11.53 26.57
CA PHE A 122 2.14 -10.24 26.79
C PHE A 122 1.60 -10.12 28.22
N ASP A 123 0.79 -11.12 28.67
CA ASP A 123 0.18 -11.13 29.99
C ASP A 123 1.23 -11.28 31.10
N ALA A 124 2.24 -12.13 30.90
CA ALA A 124 3.28 -12.40 31.90
C ALA A 124 4.18 -11.19 32.21
N ASN A 125 4.37 -10.30 31.22
CA ASN A 125 5.22 -9.12 31.35
C ASN A 125 4.42 -7.82 31.56
N ASN A 126 3.07 -7.88 31.64
CA ASN A 126 2.18 -6.73 31.78
C ASN A 126 2.43 -5.65 30.70
N ILE A 127 2.55 -6.08 29.44
CA ILE A 127 2.83 -5.23 28.31
C ILE A 127 1.59 -4.38 28.00
N GLU A 128 1.77 -3.05 27.84
CA GLU A 128 0.73 -2.10 27.47
C GLU A 128 1.10 -1.35 26.17
N THR A 129 2.40 -1.13 25.94
CA THR A 129 2.93 -0.35 24.82
C THR A 129 4.04 -1.11 24.09
N LYS A 130 4.43 -0.62 22.90
CA LYS A 130 5.61 -1.13 22.19
C LYS A 130 6.89 -0.98 23.03
N ASP A 131 7.02 0.14 23.75
CA ASP A 131 8.23 0.41 24.54
C ASP A 131 8.44 -0.64 25.62
N ASP A 132 7.37 -1.14 26.24
CA ASP A 132 7.46 -2.26 27.19
C ASP A 132 8.08 -3.50 26.55
N VAL A 133 7.79 -3.77 25.27
CA VAL A 133 8.39 -4.89 24.52
C VAL A 133 9.86 -4.63 24.23
N PHE A 134 10.19 -3.42 23.74
CA PHE A 134 11.54 -3.12 23.26
C PHE A 134 12.55 -2.90 24.39
N GLU A 135 12.10 -2.51 25.59
CA GLU A 135 12.94 -2.36 26.78
C GLU A 135 13.26 -3.69 27.48
N LEU A 136 12.45 -4.72 27.29
CA LEU A 136 12.71 -6.05 27.85
C LEU A 136 13.95 -6.70 27.21
N GLU A 137 14.81 -7.29 28.05
CA GLU A 137 16.00 -8.00 27.59
C GLU A 137 15.65 -9.39 27.03
N GLY A 138 16.22 -9.72 25.88
CA GLY A 138 16.16 -11.06 25.32
C GLY A 138 14.83 -11.46 24.70
N VAL A 139 13.99 -10.51 24.34
CA VAL A 139 12.74 -10.76 23.60
C VAL A 139 13.04 -11.48 22.28
N ARG A 140 12.27 -12.54 22.00
CA ARG A 140 12.44 -13.38 20.81
C ARG A 140 11.60 -12.81 19.67
N PHE A 141 12.23 -12.06 18.76
CA PHE A 141 11.61 -11.59 17.53
C PHE A 141 11.75 -12.63 16.42
N VAL A 142 10.70 -12.81 15.63
CA VAL A 142 10.68 -13.72 14.49
C VAL A 142 10.24 -13.00 13.21
N GLY A 143 10.72 -13.46 12.08
CA GLY A 143 10.27 -13.00 10.76
C GLY A 143 10.92 -13.80 9.62
N PRO A 144 10.44 -13.64 8.38
CA PRO A 144 11.08 -14.21 7.22
C PRO A 144 12.51 -13.70 7.05
N LYS A 145 13.37 -14.53 6.48
CA LYS A 145 14.74 -14.13 6.08
C LYS A 145 14.68 -12.88 5.20
N THR A 146 15.63 -11.98 5.38
CA THR A 146 15.70 -10.70 4.63
C THR A 146 14.50 -9.74 4.83
N PHE A 147 13.70 -9.96 5.88
CA PHE A 147 12.56 -9.12 6.20
C PHE A 147 12.99 -7.88 6.99
N ALA A 148 12.87 -6.68 6.39
CA ALA A 148 13.33 -5.42 6.98
C ALA A 148 12.89 -5.17 8.45
N PRO A 149 11.68 -5.56 8.90
CA PRO A 149 11.29 -5.44 10.30
C PRO A 149 12.19 -6.17 11.30
N LEU A 150 12.95 -7.21 10.90
CA LEU A 150 13.92 -7.84 11.79
C LEU A 150 15.14 -6.93 12.06
N ASP A 151 15.52 -6.08 11.10
CA ASP A 151 16.59 -5.10 11.30
C ASP A 151 16.13 -4.01 12.28
N ILE A 152 14.87 -3.58 12.18
CA ILE A 152 14.25 -2.66 13.15
C ILE A 152 14.29 -3.25 14.56
N ALA A 153 13.94 -4.53 14.72
CA ALA A 153 14.02 -5.21 16.02
C ALA A 153 15.48 -5.27 16.55
N ARG A 154 16.48 -5.52 15.66
CA ARG A 154 17.89 -5.51 16.04
C ARG A 154 18.37 -4.15 16.53
N ASP A 155 17.86 -3.07 15.91
CA ASP A 155 18.30 -1.70 16.19
C ASP A 155 17.63 -1.11 17.43
N LEU A 156 16.36 -1.42 17.65
CA LEU A 156 15.56 -0.80 18.70
C LEU A 156 15.46 -1.61 19.99
N ALA A 157 15.49 -2.95 19.93
CA ALA A 157 15.23 -3.78 21.10
C ALA A 157 16.48 -4.03 21.96
N ASN A 158 16.27 -4.23 23.26
CA ASN A 158 17.31 -4.47 24.24
C ASN A 158 17.82 -5.93 24.17
N ASN A 159 18.95 -6.14 23.49
CA ASN A 159 19.60 -7.45 23.31
C ASN A 159 18.63 -8.54 22.79
N PRO A 160 17.98 -8.33 21.63
CA PRO A 160 16.94 -9.23 21.13
C PRO A 160 17.50 -10.57 20.67
N VAL A 161 16.68 -11.60 20.75
CA VAL A 161 16.93 -12.89 20.11
C VAL A 161 16.20 -12.91 18.77
N ILE A 162 16.94 -12.90 17.66
CA ILE A 162 16.36 -12.88 16.31
C ILE A 162 16.25 -14.31 15.76
N ARG A 163 15.04 -14.66 15.32
CA ARG A 163 14.75 -15.92 14.64
C ARG A 163 14.30 -15.66 13.22
N GLU A 164 14.98 -16.31 12.28
CA GLU A 164 14.65 -16.23 10.87
C GLU A 164 13.94 -17.52 10.44
N VAL A 165 12.83 -17.37 9.74
CA VAL A 165 12.01 -18.46 9.18
C VAL A 165 11.86 -18.27 7.66
N ASP A 166 11.20 -19.22 6.99
CA ASP A 166 11.12 -19.20 5.52
C ASP A 166 10.01 -18.28 5.00
N ASP A 167 8.90 -18.13 5.75
CA ASP A 167 7.76 -17.34 5.34
C ASP A 167 6.97 -16.73 6.53
N VAL A 168 6.00 -15.88 6.21
CA VAL A 168 5.12 -15.19 7.17
C VAL A 168 4.30 -16.18 8.01
N ASN A 169 3.77 -17.25 7.39
CA ASN A 169 2.94 -18.22 8.11
C ASN A 169 3.76 -18.96 9.17
N ALA A 170 5.01 -19.29 8.86
CA ALA A 170 5.94 -19.90 9.81
C ALA A 170 6.23 -18.95 10.98
N ALA A 171 6.42 -17.65 10.72
CA ALA A 171 6.62 -16.63 11.76
C ALA A 171 5.39 -16.50 12.67
N VAL A 172 4.19 -16.41 12.09
CA VAL A 172 2.93 -16.35 12.84
C VAL A 172 2.75 -17.58 13.71
N LEU A 173 3.03 -18.78 13.18
CA LEU A 173 2.93 -20.02 13.94
C LEU A 173 3.88 -20.05 15.14
N GLU A 174 5.08 -19.49 15.03
CA GLU A 174 6.00 -19.37 16.16
C GLU A 174 5.46 -18.45 17.26
N VAL A 175 4.84 -17.31 16.89
CA VAL A 175 4.19 -16.41 17.85
C VAL A 175 2.98 -17.11 18.49
N VAL A 176 2.11 -17.73 17.71
CA VAL A 176 0.92 -18.47 18.21
C VAL A 176 1.30 -19.57 19.18
N SER A 177 2.41 -20.30 18.92
CA SER A 177 2.87 -21.40 19.78
C SER A 177 3.72 -20.95 20.97
N GLY A 178 4.10 -19.67 21.08
CA GLY A 178 5.02 -19.17 22.10
C GLY A 178 6.48 -19.59 21.91
N THR A 179 6.84 -20.09 20.71
CA THR A 179 8.24 -20.37 20.35
C THR A 179 9.01 -19.06 20.18
N SER A 180 8.36 -18.04 19.66
CA SER A 180 8.81 -16.65 19.59
C SER A 180 7.80 -15.73 20.26
N ASP A 181 8.24 -14.53 20.68
CA ASP A 181 7.43 -13.61 21.45
C ASP A 181 6.73 -12.59 20.58
N VAL A 182 7.42 -12.06 19.55
CA VAL A 182 6.98 -10.92 18.76
C VAL A 182 7.28 -11.10 17.28
N PHE A 183 6.32 -10.70 16.44
CA PHE A 183 6.49 -10.53 15.01
C PHE A 183 6.06 -9.12 14.59
N LEU A 184 6.99 -8.33 14.04
CA LEU A 184 6.72 -6.99 13.52
C LEU A 184 6.19 -7.07 12.10
N MET A 185 5.02 -6.49 11.85
CA MET A 185 4.37 -6.51 10.52
C MET A 185 3.42 -5.33 10.34
N SER A 186 2.93 -5.13 9.11
CA SER A 186 1.93 -4.09 8.85
C SER A 186 0.66 -4.31 9.69
N ILE A 187 0.04 -3.21 10.11
CA ILE A 187 -1.15 -3.24 10.98
C ILE A 187 -2.27 -4.12 10.42
N SER A 188 -2.54 -4.07 9.09
CA SER A 188 -3.58 -4.90 8.46
C SER A 188 -3.29 -6.40 8.59
N ASN A 189 -2.05 -6.81 8.35
CA ASN A 189 -1.63 -8.21 8.48
C ASN A 189 -1.66 -8.67 9.94
N ALA A 190 -1.15 -7.84 10.87
CA ALA A 190 -1.17 -8.15 12.29
C ALA A 190 -2.61 -8.34 12.79
N ALA A 191 -3.53 -7.46 12.40
CA ALA A 191 -4.94 -7.54 12.75
C ALA A 191 -5.60 -8.82 12.21
N GLY A 192 -5.38 -9.15 10.93
CA GLY A 192 -5.90 -10.37 10.33
C GLY A 192 -5.41 -11.65 11.04
N HIS A 193 -4.12 -11.70 11.39
CA HIS A 193 -3.56 -12.84 12.13
C HIS A 193 -4.05 -12.90 13.58
N HIS A 194 -4.23 -11.76 14.26
CA HIS A 194 -4.81 -11.71 15.60
C HIS A 194 -6.27 -12.17 15.58
N LEU A 195 -7.10 -11.70 14.65
CA LEU A 195 -8.49 -12.13 14.50
C LEU A 195 -8.62 -13.64 14.25
N ALA A 196 -7.66 -14.23 13.54
CA ALA A 196 -7.61 -15.68 13.34
C ALA A 196 -7.12 -16.45 14.59
N ASN A 197 -6.39 -15.80 15.51
CA ASN A 197 -5.77 -16.42 16.68
C ASN A 197 -5.96 -15.61 17.98
N PRO A 198 -7.20 -15.17 18.32
CA PRO A 198 -7.43 -14.17 19.37
C PRO A 198 -7.15 -14.67 20.79
N THR A 199 -6.98 -15.98 20.99
CA THR A 199 -6.68 -16.58 22.30
C THR A 199 -5.20 -16.78 22.57
N THR A 200 -4.35 -16.66 21.53
CA THR A 200 -2.91 -16.95 21.62
C THR A 200 -2.03 -15.78 21.20
N THR A 201 -2.64 -14.71 20.66
CA THR A 201 -1.93 -13.50 20.27
C THR A 201 -2.58 -12.26 20.86
N GLU A 202 -1.83 -11.17 20.94
CA GLU A 202 -2.27 -9.79 21.13
C GLU A 202 -1.65 -8.91 20.05
N ILE A 203 -2.23 -7.73 19.84
CA ILE A 203 -1.71 -6.73 18.91
C ILE A 203 -1.48 -5.41 19.65
N LEU A 204 -0.27 -4.87 19.55
CA LEU A 204 0.02 -3.50 19.96
C LEU A 204 -0.13 -2.60 18.75
N LEU A 205 -1.14 -1.72 18.80
CA LEU A 205 -1.49 -0.84 17.67
C LEU A 205 -0.61 0.42 17.61
N ASP A 206 0.13 0.76 18.70
CA ASP A 206 1.08 1.87 18.68
C ASP A 206 2.25 1.55 17.71
N PRO A 207 2.49 2.39 16.70
CA PRO A 207 3.44 2.07 15.64
C PRO A 207 4.88 1.97 16.16
N VAL A 208 5.60 0.93 15.75
CA VAL A 208 7.05 0.84 15.92
C VAL A 208 7.74 1.81 14.97
N VAL A 209 7.32 1.81 13.71
CA VAL A 209 7.68 2.80 12.69
C VAL A 209 6.49 3.01 11.75
N LEU A 210 6.50 4.16 11.07
CA LEU A 210 5.61 4.45 9.95
C LEU A 210 6.36 4.22 8.65
N SER A 211 5.79 3.42 7.75
CA SER A 211 6.36 3.12 6.43
C SER A 211 5.69 3.99 5.37
N PRO A 212 6.38 5.00 4.82
CA PRO A 212 5.79 5.88 3.82
C PRO A 212 5.49 5.12 2.52
N ILE A 213 4.29 5.32 1.99
CA ILE A 213 3.80 4.73 0.76
C ILE A 213 3.70 5.81 -0.31
N GLY A 214 4.34 5.59 -1.46
CA GLY A 214 4.36 6.54 -2.57
C GLY A 214 3.98 5.89 -3.91
N MET A 215 3.60 6.73 -4.86
CA MET A 215 3.48 6.33 -6.25
C MET A 215 4.88 6.18 -6.85
N ALA A 216 5.12 5.11 -7.61
CA ALA A 216 6.43 4.90 -8.23
C ALA A 216 6.37 5.05 -9.74
N PHE A 217 7.36 5.74 -10.28
CA PHE A 217 7.52 6.10 -11.68
C PHE A 217 8.87 5.62 -12.21
N ARG A 218 8.99 5.45 -13.54
CA ARG A 218 10.30 5.20 -14.17
C ARG A 218 11.25 6.35 -13.87
N LYS A 219 12.50 6.01 -13.65
CA LYS A 219 13.58 7.00 -13.47
C LYS A 219 13.59 8.05 -14.56
N GLY A 220 13.62 9.32 -14.14
CA GLY A 220 13.65 10.49 -15.03
C GLY A 220 12.29 10.91 -15.58
N ASN A 221 11.18 10.33 -15.09
CA ASN A 221 9.82 10.78 -15.44
C ASN A 221 9.36 11.91 -14.50
N GLU A 222 10.15 12.99 -14.47
CA GLU A 222 9.95 14.13 -13.56
C GLU A 222 8.58 14.78 -13.71
N ASP A 223 8.05 14.85 -14.96
CA ASP A 223 6.73 15.44 -15.23
C ASP A 223 5.58 14.72 -14.51
N LEU A 224 5.58 13.36 -14.52
CA LEU A 224 4.55 12.60 -13.81
C LEU A 224 4.74 12.60 -12.30
N VAL A 225 5.98 12.64 -11.80
CA VAL A 225 6.27 12.80 -10.37
C VAL A 225 5.75 14.14 -9.86
N GLU A 226 6.00 15.24 -10.59
CA GLU A 226 5.49 16.57 -10.25
C GLU A 226 3.96 16.59 -10.22
N LYS A 227 3.30 15.99 -11.22
CA LYS A 227 1.83 15.86 -11.26
C LYS A 227 1.28 15.01 -10.11
N ALA A 228 1.97 13.94 -9.73
CA ALA A 228 1.59 13.12 -8.59
C ALA A 228 1.70 13.92 -7.28
N ASN A 229 2.76 14.70 -7.10
CA ASN A 229 2.94 15.54 -5.92
C ASN A 229 1.90 16.67 -5.85
N GLU A 230 1.56 17.31 -6.99
CA GLU A 230 0.44 18.27 -7.06
C GLU A 230 -0.89 17.61 -6.64
N PHE A 231 -1.17 16.40 -7.11
CA PHE A 231 -2.37 15.64 -6.75
C PHE A 231 -2.37 15.27 -5.26
N ILE A 232 -1.25 14.77 -4.74
CA ILE A 232 -1.10 14.36 -3.33
C ILE A 232 -1.31 15.55 -2.39
N ALA A 233 -0.73 16.71 -2.69
CA ALA A 233 -0.94 17.94 -1.92
C ALA A 233 -2.41 18.38 -1.86
N GLY A 234 -3.23 17.97 -2.82
CA GLY A 234 -4.67 18.27 -2.86
C GLY A 234 -5.58 17.21 -2.20
N LEU A 235 -5.08 16.05 -1.79
CA LEU A 235 -5.93 14.91 -1.38
C LEU A 235 -6.93 15.22 -0.27
N GLU A 236 -6.53 15.98 0.75
CA GLU A 236 -7.43 16.40 1.84
C GLU A 236 -8.33 17.55 1.39
N SER A 237 -7.77 18.63 0.81
CA SER A 237 -8.52 19.83 0.46
C SER A 237 -9.53 19.65 -0.67
N GLU A 238 -9.24 18.76 -1.63
CA GLU A 238 -10.14 18.41 -2.73
C GLU A 238 -11.10 17.24 -2.36
N GLY A 239 -11.03 16.74 -1.12
CA GLY A 239 -11.95 15.74 -0.57
C GLY A 239 -11.72 14.30 -1.05
N VAL A 240 -10.55 13.98 -1.61
CA VAL A 240 -10.24 12.61 -2.03
C VAL A 240 -10.15 11.67 -0.83
N TYR A 241 -9.49 12.11 0.27
CA TYR A 241 -9.48 11.32 1.50
C TYR A 241 -10.88 11.14 2.11
N ASP A 242 -11.80 12.10 1.95
CA ASP A 242 -13.19 11.94 2.38
C ASP A 242 -13.93 10.88 1.55
N ILE A 243 -13.67 10.80 0.24
CA ILE A 243 -14.18 9.71 -0.60
C ILE A 243 -13.70 8.36 -0.07
N LEU A 244 -12.40 8.23 0.19
CA LEU A 244 -11.81 6.99 0.69
C LEU A 244 -12.34 6.63 2.10
N ARG A 245 -12.46 7.61 3.01
CA ARG A 245 -13.07 7.41 4.35
C ARG A 245 -14.50 6.89 4.24
N ASN A 246 -15.31 7.49 3.36
CA ASN A 246 -16.71 7.10 3.18
C ASN A 246 -16.88 5.71 2.58
N LEU A 247 -15.96 5.27 1.71
CA LEU A 247 -16.03 3.98 1.06
C LEU A 247 -15.45 2.84 1.90
N TYR A 248 -14.38 3.09 2.67
CA TYR A 248 -13.54 2.00 3.22
C TYR A 248 -13.40 1.99 4.74
N ASN A 249 -13.92 2.97 5.49
CA ASN A 249 -13.81 2.95 6.96
C ASN A 249 -14.45 1.72 7.59
N ASP A 250 -15.57 1.24 7.05
CA ASP A 250 -16.24 0.04 7.56
C ASP A 250 -15.38 -1.22 7.32
N ASP A 251 -14.73 -1.32 6.17
CA ASP A 251 -13.82 -2.43 5.83
C ASP A 251 -12.56 -2.40 6.71
N ILE A 252 -12.02 -1.20 6.97
CA ILE A 252 -10.88 -1.04 7.88
C ILE A 252 -11.30 -1.44 9.30
N ALA A 253 -12.42 -0.93 9.81
CA ALA A 253 -12.91 -1.24 11.15
C ALA A 253 -13.28 -2.72 11.33
N ALA A 254 -13.69 -3.41 10.27
CA ALA A 254 -13.92 -4.86 10.29
C ALA A 254 -12.63 -5.66 10.51
N ASN A 255 -11.51 -5.16 10.01
CA ASN A 255 -10.20 -5.79 10.18
C ASN A 255 -9.44 -5.29 11.42
N ILE A 256 -9.54 -3.99 11.74
CA ILE A 256 -8.85 -3.34 12.84
C ILE A 256 -9.91 -2.60 13.67
N PRO A 257 -10.53 -3.27 14.67
CA PRO A 257 -11.65 -2.70 15.42
C PRO A 257 -11.31 -1.35 16.06
N GLY A 258 -12.15 -0.34 15.75
CA GLY A 258 -11.97 1.02 16.26
C GLY A 258 -11.14 1.94 15.37
N GLU A 259 -10.49 1.41 14.33
CA GLU A 259 -9.68 2.20 13.41
C GLU A 259 -10.47 2.63 12.16
N THR A 260 -9.94 3.64 11.49
CA THR A 260 -10.45 4.22 10.23
C THR A 260 -9.28 4.45 9.28
N LEU A 261 -9.53 5.01 8.10
CA LEU A 261 -8.46 5.40 7.16
C LEU A 261 -7.40 6.28 7.81
N ASN A 262 -7.76 7.05 8.84
CA ASN A 262 -6.82 7.94 9.54
C ASN A 262 -5.62 7.21 10.17
N VAL A 263 -5.72 5.92 10.46
CA VAL A 263 -4.58 5.13 10.94
C VAL A 263 -3.42 5.11 9.94
N TYR A 264 -3.71 5.31 8.65
CA TYR A 264 -2.73 5.36 7.56
C TYR A 264 -2.35 6.79 7.15
N LEU A 265 -3.00 7.82 7.74
CA LEU A 265 -2.75 9.24 7.48
C LEU A 265 -1.92 9.93 8.58
N GLN A 266 -1.42 9.16 9.55
CA GLN A 266 -0.56 9.69 10.62
C GLN A 266 0.67 10.37 10.03
N GLU A 267 1.05 11.53 10.55
CA GLU A 267 2.16 12.39 10.09
C GLU A 267 2.00 12.93 8.65
N ILE A 268 0.93 12.59 7.91
CA ILE A 268 0.64 13.17 6.59
C ILE A 268 -0.26 14.41 6.75
N ILE A 269 -1.25 14.33 7.65
CA ILE A 269 -2.19 15.44 7.89
C ILE A 269 -1.73 16.37 9.01
N ASP A 270 -0.81 15.94 9.88
CA ASP A 270 -0.34 16.74 11.02
C ASP A 270 0.75 17.77 10.63
N GLU A 271 1.24 17.79 9.39
CA GLU A 271 2.23 18.74 8.88
C GLU A 271 1.60 19.97 8.19
N GLU A 272 0.26 20.06 8.07
CA GLU A 272 -0.47 21.25 7.60
C GLU A 272 -0.94 22.12 8.80
#